data_84c53dd8874dbb5f3c4bc79523d01e98
#
_entry.id   84c53dd8874dbb5f3c4bc79523d01e98
#
_cell.length_a   1.000
_cell.length_b   1.000
_cell.length_c   1.000
_cell.angle_alpha   90.00
_cell.angle_beta   90.00
_cell.angle_gamma   90.00
#
_symmetry.space_group_name_H-M   'P 1'
#
loop_
_entity.id
_entity.type
_entity.pdbx_description
1 polymer ?
#
loop_
_entity_poly.entity_id
_entity_poly.type
_entity_poly.pdbx_seq_one_letter_code
_entity_poly.pdbx_strand_id
1 'polypeptide(L)'
;MQLLLNGGVFKSPALQQRLREAIAHLRSSENGEASDPPPVLGTPDDLDFAVARGAAYYGWTKQAGGMRIRGGTARSYYVGVESAALAIPGMPRPLQAVCVVPFGMEEGSELDVPGREIGLVVGREAKFRFFAAANRKQDTVGTTLRHWDEDELVETAPMELTLDIADAPEEGFVPVRFHSRVSELGVFELWCKSIRDQQQWKLEFNVREDTEAPLA
;
A
#
# COMPACT_ATOMS: atom_id res chain seq x y z
N MET A 1 -24.21 -18.14 -12.74
CA MET A 1 -23.37 -16.95 -12.97
C MET A 1 -24.27 -15.83 -13.48
N GLN A 2 -24.06 -14.60 -13.04
CA GLN A 2 -24.74 -13.38 -13.49
C GLN A 2 -23.70 -12.36 -13.91
N LEU A 3 -24.02 -11.53 -14.88
CA LEU A 3 -23.09 -10.55 -15.45
C LEU A 3 -23.52 -9.13 -15.06
N LEU A 4 -22.66 -8.41 -14.36
CA LEU A 4 -22.83 -6.99 -14.07
C LEU A 4 -21.97 -6.18 -15.06
N LEU A 5 -22.63 -5.40 -15.90
CA LEU A 5 -21.97 -4.52 -16.87
C LEU A 5 -21.78 -3.12 -16.27
N ASN A 6 -20.69 -2.46 -16.62
CA ASN A 6 -20.44 -1.08 -16.21
C ASN A 6 -19.80 -0.30 -17.37
N GLY A 7 -20.11 0.99 -17.45
CA GLY A 7 -19.58 1.91 -18.43
C GLY A 7 -20.38 2.00 -19.74
N GLY A 8 -20.30 3.16 -20.40
CA GLY A 8 -21.11 3.53 -21.55
C GLY A 8 -20.92 2.65 -22.80
N VAL A 9 -19.79 1.93 -22.89
CA VAL A 9 -19.52 0.99 -24.00
C VAL A 9 -20.58 -0.12 -24.05
N PHE A 10 -21.03 -0.58 -22.90
CA PHE A 10 -22.04 -1.63 -22.78
C PHE A 10 -23.48 -1.15 -22.99
N LYS A 11 -23.72 0.09 -23.40
CA LYS A 11 -25.04 0.52 -23.91
C LYS A 11 -25.39 -0.15 -25.22
N SER A 12 -24.39 -0.64 -25.96
CA SER A 12 -24.62 -1.37 -27.21
C SER A 12 -25.15 -2.79 -26.95
N PRO A 13 -26.39 -3.11 -27.35
CA PRO A 13 -26.94 -4.46 -27.20
C PRO A 13 -26.08 -5.53 -27.92
N ALA A 14 -25.50 -5.17 -29.06
CA ALA A 14 -24.63 -6.07 -29.81
C ALA A 14 -23.36 -6.47 -29.04
N LEU A 15 -22.75 -5.53 -28.33
CA LEU A 15 -21.57 -5.81 -27.49
C LEU A 15 -21.96 -6.65 -26.27
N GLN A 16 -23.11 -6.36 -25.63
CA GLN A 16 -23.61 -7.17 -24.54
C GLN A 16 -23.85 -8.62 -24.97
N GLN A 17 -24.51 -8.78 -26.11
CA GLN A 17 -24.80 -10.11 -26.66
C GLN A 17 -23.54 -10.88 -26.98
N ARG A 18 -22.58 -10.23 -27.66
CA ARG A 18 -21.29 -10.84 -28.02
C ARG A 18 -20.49 -11.28 -26.79
N LEU A 19 -20.46 -10.46 -25.75
CA LEU A 19 -19.78 -10.80 -24.49
C LEU A 19 -20.43 -12.00 -23.81
N ARG A 20 -21.76 -12.04 -23.75
CA ARG A 20 -22.51 -13.16 -23.16
C ARG A 20 -22.27 -14.47 -23.89
N GLU A 21 -22.27 -14.43 -25.24
CA GLU A 21 -21.96 -15.60 -26.07
C GLU A 21 -20.51 -16.08 -25.87
N ALA A 22 -19.54 -15.16 -25.80
CA ALA A 22 -18.15 -15.51 -25.55
C ALA A 22 -17.96 -16.19 -24.19
N ILE A 23 -18.62 -15.68 -23.12
CA ILE A 23 -18.60 -16.30 -21.80
C ILE A 23 -19.24 -17.68 -21.81
N ALA A 24 -20.37 -17.85 -22.49
CA ALA A 24 -21.04 -19.14 -22.62
C ALA A 24 -20.14 -20.17 -23.32
N HIS A 25 -19.49 -19.75 -24.40
CA HIS A 25 -18.54 -20.59 -25.13
C HIS A 25 -17.34 -21.02 -24.28
N LEU A 26 -16.71 -20.10 -23.54
CA LEU A 26 -15.59 -20.41 -22.65
C LEU A 26 -16.01 -21.43 -21.57
N ARG A 27 -17.17 -21.24 -20.96
CA ARG A 27 -17.68 -22.17 -19.93
C ARG A 27 -18.00 -23.55 -20.49
N SER A 28 -18.54 -23.61 -21.73
CA SER A 28 -18.78 -24.87 -22.42
C SER A 28 -17.49 -25.64 -22.72
N SER A 29 -16.41 -24.88 -23.05
CA SER A 29 -15.11 -25.48 -23.30
C SER A 29 -14.45 -26.03 -22.02
N GLU A 30 -14.66 -25.40 -20.88
CA GLU A 30 -14.09 -25.85 -19.59
C GLU A 30 -14.85 -27.05 -19.01
N ASN A 31 -16.18 -27.07 -19.10
CA ASN A 31 -17.02 -28.05 -18.42
C ASN A 31 -17.48 -29.22 -19.34
N GLY A 32 -17.23 -29.13 -20.64
CA GLY A 32 -17.67 -30.13 -21.64
C GLY A 32 -19.17 -30.15 -21.89
N GLU A 33 -19.96 -29.26 -21.27
CA GLU A 33 -21.42 -29.14 -21.43
C GLU A 33 -21.79 -27.77 -22.02
N ALA A 34 -22.83 -27.71 -22.83
CA ALA A 34 -23.38 -26.48 -23.37
C ALA A 34 -23.83 -25.56 -22.23
N SER A 35 -23.33 -24.35 -22.19
CA SER A 35 -23.71 -23.34 -21.20
C SER A 35 -24.54 -22.22 -21.82
N ASP A 36 -25.66 -21.89 -21.22
CA ASP A 36 -26.44 -20.73 -21.62
C ASP A 36 -25.72 -19.41 -21.35
N PRO A 37 -25.91 -18.39 -22.21
CA PRO A 37 -25.39 -17.06 -21.97
C PRO A 37 -25.85 -16.48 -20.63
N PRO A 38 -24.98 -15.97 -19.77
CA PRO A 38 -25.35 -15.48 -18.45
C PRO A 38 -26.31 -14.30 -18.54
N PRO A 39 -27.33 -14.20 -17.64
CA PRO A 39 -28.18 -13.04 -17.56
C PRO A 39 -27.41 -11.80 -17.12
N VAL A 40 -27.79 -10.64 -17.68
CA VAL A 40 -27.23 -9.32 -17.28
C VAL A 40 -28.05 -8.80 -16.11
N LEU A 41 -27.33 -8.31 -15.07
CA LEU A 41 -27.93 -7.61 -13.94
C LEU A 41 -28.04 -6.11 -14.24
N GLY A 42 -29.12 -5.49 -13.77
CA GLY A 42 -29.37 -4.06 -13.93
C GLY A 42 -30.03 -3.68 -15.25
N THR A 43 -30.22 -2.40 -15.46
CA THR A 43 -30.83 -1.83 -16.67
C THR A 43 -29.81 -1.02 -17.45
N PRO A 44 -30.03 -0.76 -18.76
CA PRO A 44 -29.11 0.09 -19.55
C PRO A 44 -28.92 1.51 -18.97
N ASP A 45 -29.96 2.05 -18.32
CA ASP A 45 -29.91 3.38 -17.70
C ASP A 45 -28.99 3.43 -16.46
N ASP A 46 -28.71 2.29 -15.84
CA ASP A 46 -27.78 2.20 -14.70
C ASP A 46 -26.32 2.41 -15.09
N LEU A 47 -25.99 2.23 -16.38
CA LEU A 47 -24.61 2.30 -16.87
C LEU A 47 -24.02 3.72 -16.81
N ASP A 48 -24.84 4.77 -16.98
CA ASP A 48 -24.38 6.17 -16.92
C ASP A 48 -24.10 6.64 -15.49
N PHE A 49 -24.91 6.16 -14.55
CA PHE A 49 -24.90 6.64 -13.18
C PHE A 49 -24.23 5.66 -12.21
N ALA A 50 -23.70 4.53 -12.70
CA ALA A 50 -23.13 3.49 -11.85
C ALA A 50 -22.01 4.02 -10.93
N VAL A 51 -21.10 4.84 -11.48
CA VAL A 51 -20.00 5.43 -10.71
C VAL A 51 -20.54 6.44 -9.67
N ALA A 52 -21.45 7.32 -10.07
CA ALA A 52 -22.03 8.32 -9.17
C ALA A 52 -22.82 7.68 -8.03
N ARG A 53 -23.61 6.64 -8.35
CA ARG A 53 -24.35 5.84 -7.34
C ARG A 53 -23.38 5.11 -6.40
N GLY A 54 -22.31 4.52 -6.95
CA GLY A 54 -21.27 3.87 -6.16
C GLY A 54 -20.59 4.85 -5.20
N ALA A 55 -20.23 6.04 -5.67
CA ALA A 55 -19.63 7.08 -4.84
C ALA A 55 -20.58 7.58 -3.74
N ALA A 56 -21.86 7.81 -4.08
CA ALA A 56 -22.87 8.19 -3.11
C ALA A 56 -23.10 7.11 -2.05
N TYR A 57 -23.19 5.84 -2.47
CA TYR A 57 -23.33 4.69 -1.56
C TYR A 57 -22.10 4.55 -0.66
N TYR A 58 -20.90 4.70 -1.20
CA TYR A 58 -19.66 4.67 -0.42
C TYR A 58 -19.61 5.76 0.65
N GLY A 59 -19.96 7.00 0.29
CA GLY A 59 -20.08 8.10 1.26
C GLY A 59 -21.12 7.82 2.35
N TRP A 60 -22.26 7.28 1.97
CA TRP A 60 -23.32 6.90 2.92
C TRP A 60 -22.86 5.78 3.88
N THR A 61 -22.22 4.73 3.37
CA THR A 61 -21.76 3.59 4.20
C THR A 61 -20.70 4.00 5.22
N LYS A 62 -19.90 5.03 4.94
CA LYS A 62 -18.95 5.60 5.89
C LYS A 62 -19.64 6.23 7.10
N GLN A 63 -20.76 6.89 6.89
CA GLN A 63 -21.51 7.57 7.96
C GLN A 63 -22.47 6.61 8.67
N ALA A 64 -23.15 5.75 7.93
CA ALA A 64 -24.22 4.90 8.44
C ALA A 64 -23.78 3.47 8.82
N GLY A 65 -22.51 3.10 8.57
CA GLY A 65 -21.99 1.76 8.90
C GLY A 65 -22.54 0.63 8.02
N GLY A 66 -22.87 0.91 6.74
CA GLY A 66 -23.37 -0.07 5.78
C GLY A 66 -22.28 -1.06 5.31
N MET A 67 -22.70 -2.08 4.55
CA MET A 67 -21.79 -3.05 3.93
C MET A 67 -20.94 -2.34 2.86
N ARG A 68 -19.62 -2.44 2.97
CA ARG A 68 -18.67 -1.97 1.94
C ARG A 68 -17.70 -3.07 1.57
N ILE A 69 -17.24 -3.03 0.32
CA ILE A 69 -16.08 -3.82 -0.07
C ILE A 69 -14.88 -3.17 0.60
N ARG A 70 -14.18 -3.93 1.44
CA ARG A 70 -12.96 -3.47 2.07
C ARG A 70 -11.79 -3.83 1.17
N GLY A 71 -11.08 -2.83 0.68
CA GLY A 71 -9.78 -2.98 0.08
C GLY A 71 -8.72 -3.07 1.16
N GLY A 72 -7.64 -3.74 0.88
CA GLY A 72 -6.48 -3.79 1.77
C GLY A 72 -5.21 -3.86 0.95
N THR A 73 -4.07 -3.56 1.58
CA THR A 73 -2.77 -3.62 0.91
C THR A 73 -2.49 -5.02 0.39
N ALA A 74 -2.11 -5.14 -0.89
CA ALA A 74 -1.80 -6.41 -1.53
C ALA A 74 -0.45 -7.00 -1.09
N ARG A 75 0.34 -6.24 -0.33
CA ARG A 75 1.67 -6.61 0.17
C ARG A 75 1.85 -6.06 1.57
N SER A 76 2.76 -6.71 2.33
CA SER A 76 3.33 -6.13 3.54
C SER A 76 4.50 -5.23 3.17
N TYR A 77 4.68 -4.11 3.88
CA TYR A 77 5.77 -3.18 3.64
C TYR A 77 6.63 -3.00 4.89
N TYR A 78 7.93 -2.85 4.68
CA TYR A 78 8.92 -2.80 5.75
C TYR A 78 9.89 -1.64 5.53
N VAL A 79 10.34 -1.05 6.62
CA VAL A 79 11.40 -0.04 6.64
C VAL A 79 12.66 -0.66 7.21
N GLY A 80 13.78 -0.45 6.52
CA GLY A 80 15.10 -0.82 6.99
C GLY A 80 15.58 0.16 8.05
N VAL A 81 15.84 -0.34 9.25
CA VAL A 81 16.39 0.43 10.36
C VAL A 81 17.71 -0.17 10.79
N GLU A 82 18.76 0.65 10.89
CA GLU A 82 20.04 0.20 11.42
C GLU A 82 19.91 -0.19 12.89
N SER A 83 20.42 -1.34 13.26
CA SER A 83 20.45 -1.74 14.66
C SER A 83 21.52 -0.97 15.42
N ALA A 84 21.26 -0.70 16.72
CA ALA A 84 22.22 -0.08 17.63
C ALA A 84 23.36 -1.05 18.02
N ALA A 85 24.04 -1.65 17.03
CA ALA A 85 25.20 -2.46 17.25
C ALA A 85 26.46 -1.58 17.35
N LEU A 86 27.50 -2.11 18.04
CA LEU A 86 28.80 -1.44 18.09
C LEU A 86 29.32 -1.20 16.66
N ALA A 87 29.68 0.02 16.36
CA ALA A 87 30.26 0.37 15.07
C ALA A 87 31.66 -0.27 14.97
N ILE A 88 31.79 -1.29 14.14
CA ILE A 88 33.08 -1.90 13.80
C ILE A 88 33.57 -1.19 12.55
N PRO A 89 34.78 -0.57 12.58
CA PRO A 89 35.30 0.09 11.41
C PRO A 89 35.38 -0.86 10.20
N GLY A 90 34.81 -0.43 9.06
CA GLY A 90 34.78 -1.23 7.84
C GLY A 90 33.60 -2.23 7.73
N MET A 91 32.75 -2.36 8.74
CA MET A 91 31.54 -3.19 8.69
C MET A 91 30.27 -2.31 8.68
N PRO A 92 29.34 -2.49 7.74
CA PRO A 92 28.05 -1.81 7.80
C PRO A 92 27.28 -2.27 9.04
N ARG A 93 26.50 -1.38 9.65
CA ARG A 93 25.64 -1.75 10.77
C ARG A 93 24.58 -2.75 10.30
N PRO A 94 24.26 -3.77 11.12
CA PRO A 94 23.22 -4.71 10.77
C PRO A 94 21.88 -4.00 10.55
N LEU A 95 21.27 -4.26 9.41
CA LEU A 95 19.94 -3.75 9.06
C LEU A 95 18.86 -4.67 9.62
N GLN A 96 17.78 -4.09 10.10
CA GLN A 96 16.57 -4.80 10.51
C GLN A 96 15.41 -4.24 9.69
N ALA A 97 14.54 -5.12 9.18
CA ALA A 97 13.33 -4.71 8.48
C ALA A 97 12.15 -4.73 9.46
N VAL A 98 11.53 -3.56 9.68
CA VAL A 98 10.37 -3.39 10.57
C VAL A 98 9.12 -3.26 9.72
N CYS A 99 8.14 -4.15 9.93
CA CYS A 99 6.85 -4.10 9.26
C CYS A 99 6.11 -2.82 9.67
N VAL A 100 5.87 -1.96 8.72
CA VAL A 100 5.14 -0.69 8.91
C VAL A 100 3.72 -0.77 8.36
N VAL A 101 3.48 -1.62 7.35
CA VAL A 101 2.15 -1.90 6.80
C VAL A 101 1.98 -3.40 6.68
N PRO A 102 1.10 -4.03 7.45
CA PRO A 102 0.81 -5.44 7.30
C PRO A 102 -0.02 -5.71 6.04
N PHE A 103 0.02 -6.95 5.54
CA PHE A 103 -0.84 -7.40 4.45
C PHE A 103 -2.32 -7.18 4.82
N GLY A 104 -3.10 -6.66 3.87
CA GLY A 104 -4.53 -6.43 4.08
C GLY A 104 -4.88 -5.24 4.96
N MET A 105 -3.93 -4.35 5.27
CA MET A 105 -4.24 -3.10 5.99
C MET A 105 -5.28 -2.29 5.21
N GLU A 106 -6.40 -1.99 5.85
CA GLU A 106 -7.56 -1.39 5.18
C GLU A 106 -7.32 0.08 4.79
N GLU A 107 -7.93 0.49 3.70
CA GLU A 107 -7.99 1.90 3.27
C GLU A 107 -8.66 2.76 4.35
N GLY A 108 -8.11 3.95 4.57
CA GLY A 108 -8.58 4.89 5.59
C GLY A 108 -8.16 4.51 7.02
N SER A 109 -7.27 3.53 7.20
CA SER A 109 -6.74 3.16 8.51
C SER A 109 -5.35 3.76 8.77
N GLU A 110 -5.03 3.93 10.04
CA GLU A 110 -3.72 4.39 10.50
C GLU A 110 -3.29 3.60 11.73
N LEU A 111 -1.99 3.40 11.90
CA LEU A 111 -1.39 2.60 12.96
C LEU A 111 -0.08 3.25 13.42
N ASP A 112 0.09 3.35 14.74
CA ASP A 112 1.42 3.62 15.31
C ASP A 112 2.25 2.33 15.27
N VAL A 113 3.46 2.42 14.73
CA VAL A 113 4.36 1.26 14.63
C VAL A 113 5.01 1.01 15.98
N PRO A 114 4.69 -0.10 16.66
CA PRO A 114 5.33 -0.44 17.92
C PRO A 114 6.81 -0.77 17.70
N GLY A 115 7.67 -0.37 18.62
CA GLY A 115 9.09 -0.66 18.52
C GLY A 115 9.96 0.36 19.22
N ARG A 116 11.27 0.28 18.89
CA ARG A 116 12.26 1.19 19.45
C ARG A 116 12.14 2.57 18.82
N GLU A 117 12.51 3.56 19.61
CA GLU A 117 12.71 4.93 19.16
C GLU A 117 13.88 4.99 18.17
N ILE A 118 13.72 5.78 17.14
CA ILE A 118 14.72 6.00 16.11
C ILE A 118 15.22 7.42 16.25
N GLY A 119 16.53 7.60 16.37
CA GLY A 119 17.14 8.93 16.40
C GLY A 119 17.34 9.47 14.99
N LEU A 120 16.60 10.48 14.59
CA LEU A 120 16.83 11.21 13.33
C LEU A 120 17.82 12.34 13.56
N VAL A 121 18.92 12.35 12.80
CA VAL A 121 19.92 13.42 12.86
C VAL A 121 19.39 14.65 12.13
N VAL A 122 19.46 15.80 12.81
CA VAL A 122 18.98 17.07 12.25
C VAL A 122 19.99 17.64 11.26
N GLY A 123 19.49 18.32 10.21
CA GLY A 123 20.31 18.96 9.17
C GLY A 123 20.99 17.97 8.22
N ARG A 124 20.60 16.70 8.25
CA ARG A 124 21.03 15.68 7.29
C ARG A 124 19.84 14.95 6.73
N GLU A 125 19.95 14.59 5.46
CA GLU A 125 18.98 13.71 4.82
C GLU A 125 19.08 12.30 5.43
N ALA A 126 17.97 11.79 5.94
CA ALA A 126 17.84 10.42 6.40
C ALA A 126 17.21 9.59 5.27
N LYS A 127 17.94 8.59 4.79
CA LYS A 127 17.45 7.64 3.78
C LYS A 127 17.11 6.32 4.45
N PHE A 128 15.87 5.88 4.23
CA PHE A 128 15.38 4.60 4.73
C PHE A 128 15.21 3.64 3.56
N ARG A 129 15.88 2.50 3.62
CA ARG A 129 15.60 1.40 2.70
C ARG A 129 14.18 0.90 2.92
N PHE A 130 13.47 0.65 1.85
CA PHE A 130 12.07 0.25 1.89
C PHE A 130 11.88 -1.06 1.14
N PHE A 131 11.09 -1.97 1.73
CA PHE A 131 10.91 -3.32 1.19
C PHE A 131 9.43 -3.67 1.11
N ALA A 132 9.09 -4.55 0.16
CA ALA A 132 7.75 -5.11 0.01
C ALA A 132 7.80 -6.64 -0.02
N ALA A 133 6.81 -7.30 0.59
CA ALA A 133 6.64 -8.75 0.56
C ALA A 133 5.21 -9.14 0.19
N ALA A 134 5.05 -10.04 -0.76
CA ALA A 134 3.74 -10.58 -1.16
C ALA A 134 3.36 -11.85 -0.38
N ASN A 135 4.34 -12.58 0.13
CA ASN A 135 4.20 -13.89 0.78
C ASN A 135 4.09 -13.84 2.31
N ARG A 136 4.45 -12.72 2.95
CA ARG A 136 4.44 -12.56 4.42
C ARG A 136 3.12 -12.01 4.95
N LYS A 137 2.05 -12.78 4.78
CA LYS A 137 0.68 -12.36 5.14
C LYS A 137 0.38 -12.38 6.64
N GLN A 138 1.18 -13.11 7.42
CA GLN A 138 1.02 -13.26 8.87
C GLN A 138 1.73 -12.17 9.68
N ASP A 139 2.60 -11.39 9.06
CA ASP A 139 3.33 -10.36 9.78
C ASP A 139 2.39 -9.23 10.19
N THR A 140 2.55 -8.77 11.41
CA THR A 140 1.80 -7.65 11.97
C THR A 140 2.67 -6.41 12.03
N VAL A 141 2.05 -5.24 12.23
CA VAL A 141 2.78 -3.99 12.41
C VAL A 141 3.78 -4.11 13.57
N GLY A 142 5.03 -3.67 13.35
CA GLY A 142 6.12 -3.78 14.31
C GLY A 142 6.89 -5.11 14.27
N THR A 143 6.43 -6.13 13.52
CA THR A 143 7.22 -7.33 13.27
C THR A 143 8.59 -6.95 12.73
N THR A 144 9.66 -7.43 13.39
CA THR A 144 11.04 -7.06 13.05
C THR A 144 11.80 -8.28 12.54
N LEU A 145 12.30 -8.18 11.32
CA LEU A 145 13.12 -9.20 10.68
C LEU A 145 14.59 -8.80 10.77
N ARG A 146 15.43 -9.74 11.15
CA ARG A 146 16.90 -9.55 11.24
C ARG A 146 17.64 -10.20 10.08
N HIS A 147 17.02 -11.19 9.48
CA HIS A 147 17.50 -11.93 8.33
C HIS A 147 16.33 -12.23 7.42
N TRP A 148 16.54 -12.11 6.12
CA TRP A 148 15.57 -12.45 5.06
C TRP A 148 16.33 -12.73 3.78
N ASP A 149 15.71 -13.48 2.90
CA ASP A 149 16.23 -13.74 1.56
C ASP A 149 15.69 -12.67 0.58
N GLU A 150 16.41 -12.43 -0.53
CA GLU A 150 16.06 -11.40 -1.52
C GLU A 150 14.69 -11.65 -2.19
N ASP A 151 14.24 -12.89 -2.24
CA ASP A 151 12.92 -13.28 -2.74
C ASP A 151 11.80 -13.11 -1.70
N GLU A 152 12.12 -13.06 -0.41
CA GLU A 152 11.15 -12.77 0.65
C GLU A 152 10.83 -11.29 0.77
N LEU A 153 11.84 -10.43 0.75
CA LEU A 153 11.71 -8.98 0.79
C LEU A 153 12.35 -8.36 -0.46
N VAL A 154 11.52 -7.82 -1.33
CA VAL A 154 11.97 -7.07 -2.51
C VAL A 154 12.20 -5.62 -2.12
N GLU A 155 13.42 -5.13 -2.32
CA GLU A 155 13.73 -3.72 -2.11
C GLU A 155 13.02 -2.85 -3.15
N THR A 156 12.45 -1.75 -2.71
CA THR A 156 11.77 -0.75 -3.53
C THR A 156 12.52 0.57 -3.45
N ALA A 157 12.00 1.62 -4.11
CA ALA A 157 12.59 2.96 -3.98
C ALA A 157 12.73 3.37 -2.51
N PRO A 158 13.87 3.95 -2.10
CA PRO A 158 14.09 4.40 -0.74
C PRO A 158 13.15 5.54 -0.37
N MET A 159 12.85 5.66 0.92
CA MET A 159 12.14 6.81 1.47
C MET A 159 13.14 7.77 2.10
N GLU A 160 12.92 9.06 1.88
CA GLU A 160 13.82 10.12 2.34
C GLU A 160 13.09 11.11 3.25
N LEU A 161 13.84 11.68 4.18
CA LEU A 161 13.38 12.72 5.08
C LEU A 161 14.54 13.65 5.44
N THR A 162 14.31 14.94 5.35
CA THR A 162 15.25 15.96 5.86
C THR A 162 14.58 16.74 7.00
N LEU A 163 15.25 16.82 8.15
CA LEU A 163 14.84 17.67 9.25
C LEU A 163 15.57 19.00 9.16
N ASP A 164 14.85 20.11 9.20
CA ASP A 164 15.42 21.44 9.15
C ASP A 164 16.21 21.78 10.44
N ILE A 165 17.28 22.57 10.28
CA ILE A 165 18.18 22.96 11.38
C ILE A 165 17.45 23.83 12.43
N ALA A 166 16.39 24.52 12.05
CA ALA A 166 15.60 25.37 12.96
C ALA A 166 15.00 24.58 14.14
N ASP A 167 14.78 23.28 13.97
CA ASP A 167 14.19 22.37 14.96
C ASP A 167 15.23 21.55 15.72
N ALA A 168 16.54 21.90 15.61
CA ALA A 168 17.64 21.15 16.19
C ALA A 168 17.65 21.20 17.72
N PRO A 169 17.40 20.09 18.44
CA PRO A 169 17.69 20.02 19.86
C PRO A 169 19.19 20.05 20.09
N GLU A 170 19.61 20.44 21.30
CA GLU A 170 21.04 20.48 21.71
C GLU A 170 21.74 19.13 21.50
N GLU A 171 21.00 18.03 21.52
CA GLU A 171 21.51 16.66 21.35
C GLU A 171 21.82 16.30 19.89
N GLY A 172 21.45 17.11 18.90
CA GLY A 172 21.71 16.90 17.48
C GLY A 172 20.88 15.78 16.82
N PHE A 173 19.93 15.18 17.56
CA PHE A 173 18.98 14.21 17.00
C PHE A 173 17.59 14.35 17.65
N VAL A 174 16.55 14.00 16.89
CA VAL A 174 15.16 13.94 17.35
C VAL A 174 14.75 12.48 17.47
N PRO A 175 14.32 12.01 18.65
CA PRO A 175 13.76 10.66 18.79
C PRO A 175 12.34 10.63 18.23
N VAL A 176 12.11 9.68 17.32
CA VAL A 176 10.83 9.52 16.60
C VAL A 176 10.32 8.09 16.65
N ARG A 177 9.02 7.93 16.36
CA ARG A 177 8.39 6.65 16.05
C ARG A 177 7.73 6.72 14.69
N PHE A 178 7.66 5.60 14.01
CA PHE A 178 6.93 5.49 12.77
C PHE A 178 5.42 5.46 13.01
N HIS A 179 4.70 6.12 12.13
CA HIS A 179 3.26 6.08 12.06
C HIS A 179 2.86 5.84 10.61
N SER A 180 2.10 4.78 10.37
CA SER A 180 1.65 4.35 9.06
C SER A 180 0.21 4.74 8.82
N ARG A 181 -0.10 5.19 7.63
CA ARG A 181 -1.45 5.49 7.19
C ARG A 181 -1.66 4.97 5.78
N VAL A 182 -2.78 4.31 5.54
CA VAL A 182 -3.29 4.05 4.20
C VAL A 182 -4.45 5.00 3.96
N SER A 183 -4.29 5.91 2.99
CA SER A 183 -5.34 6.89 2.69
C SER A 183 -6.59 6.19 2.14
N GLU A 184 -7.70 6.92 2.06
CA GLU A 184 -8.95 6.42 1.45
C GLU A 184 -8.82 6.10 -0.05
N LEU A 185 -7.77 6.60 -0.68
CA LEU A 185 -7.43 6.32 -2.09
C LEU A 185 -6.45 5.13 -2.22
N GLY A 186 -6.15 4.43 -1.13
CA GLY A 186 -5.20 3.32 -1.12
C GLY A 186 -3.73 3.75 -1.20
N VAL A 187 -3.42 5.04 -1.02
CA VAL A 187 -2.05 5.54 -1.01
C VAL A 187 -1.45 5.34 0.38
N PHE A 188 -0.30 4.67 0.42
CA PHE A 188 0.45 4.51 1.65
C PHE A 188 1.24 5.77 1.99
N GLU A 189 1.20 6.16 3.24
CA GLU A 189 1.97 7.26 3.82
C GLU A 189 2.67 6.78 5.09
N LEU A 190 3.94 7.15 5.23
CA LEU A 190 4.74 6.88 6.43
C LEU A 190 5.20 8.20 7.03
N TRP A 191 5.05 8.31 8.34
CA TRP A 191 5.37 9.49 9.10
C TRP A 191 6.36 9.16 10.22
N CYS A 192 7.27 10.07 10.51
CA CYS A 192 8.05 10.09 11.74
C CYS A 192 7.40 11.05 12.73
N LYS A 193 6.88 10.55 13.82
CA LYS A 193 6.29 11.36 14.91
C LYS A 193 7.31 11.53 16.02
N SER A 194 7.59 12.76 16.42
CA SER A 194 8.42 13.07 17.59
C SER A 194 7.76 12.51 18.84
N ILE A 195 8.58 11.97 19.76
CA ILE A 195 8.11 11.52 21.07
C ILE A 195 8.21 12.60 22.14
N ARG A 196 8.87 13.74 21.86
CA ARG A 196 9.06 14.86 22.78
C ARG A 196 8.01 15.95 22.66
N ASP A 197 7.54 16.12 21.43
CA ASP A 197 6.57 17.16 21.08
C ASP A 197 5.57 16.61 20.05
N GLN A 198 4.72 17.49 19.51
CA GLN A 198 3.71 17.09 18.53
C GLN A 198 4.19 17.22 17.07
N GLN A 199 5.48 17.38 16.85
CA GLN A 199 6.02 17.48 15.50
C GLN A 199 5.96 16.13 14.80
N GLN A 200 5.70 16.19 13.50
CA GLN A 200 5.63 15.01 12.65
C GLN A 200 6.11 15.35 11.24
N TRP A 201 6.83 14.41 10.64
CA TRP A 201 7.40 14.58 9.30
C TRP A 201 7.01 13.40 8.44
N LYS A 202 6.56 13.70 7.22
CA LYS A 202 6.22 12.69 6.23
C LYS A 202 7.49 12.23 5.52
N LEU A 203 7.65 10.90 5.39
CA LEU A 203 8.65 10.33 4.51
C LEU A 203 8.12 10.34 3.09
N GLU A 204 8.94 10.76 2.15
CA GLU A 204 8.59 10.81 0.74
C GLU A 204 9.41 9.79 -0.06
N PHE A 205 8.79 9.20 -1.08
CA PHE A 205 9.50 8.36 -2.03
C PHE A 205 10.28 9.24 -3.00
N ASN A 206 11.57 8.98 -3.15
CA ASN A 206 12.35 9.61 -4.21
C ASN A 206 12.13 8.84 -5.52
N VAL A 207 11.30 9.38 -6.39
CA VAL A 207 10.94 8.78 -7.70
C VAL A 207 12.01 9.08 -8.77
N ARG A 208 13.06 9.86 -8.46
CA ARG A 208 13.97 10.43 -9.47
C ARG A 208 15.23 9.62 -9.76
N GLU A 209 15.56 8.59 -8.99
CA GLU A 209 16.83 7.86 -9.15
C GLU A 209 16.79 6.62 -10.06
N ASP A 210 15.64 6.18 -10.54
CA ASP A 210 15.54 4.95 -11.36
C ASP A 210 15.72 5.16 -12.88
N THR A 211 16.28 6.30 -13.33
CA THR A 211 16.44 6.56 -14.78
C THR A 211 17.86 6.29 -15.31
N GLU A 212 18.77 5.79 -14.49
CA GLU A 212 20.12 5.41 -14.95
C GLU A 212 20.46 3.95 -14.61
N ALA A 213 19.76 3.01 -15.27
CA ALA A 213 20.36 1.70 -15.51
C ALA A 213 21.25 1.81 -16.76
N PRO A 214 22.58 1.61 -16.68
CA PRO A 214 23.40 1.60 -17.86
C PRO A 214 23.02 0.40 -18.73
N LEU A 215 22.61 0.68 -19.96
CA LEU A 215 22.54 -0.31 -21.03
C LEU A 215 23.96 -0.83 -21.28
N ALA A 216 24.22 -2.07 -20.91
CA ALA A 216 25.36 -2.88 -21.36
C ALA A 216 24.90 -3.84 -22.41
#